data_691042cf8d2c73303cd55453c2c62e89
#
_entry.id   691042cf8d2c73303cd55453c2c62e89
#
_cell.length_a   1.000
_cell.length_b   1.000
_cell.length_c   1.000
_cell.angle_alpha   90.00
_cell.angle_beta   90.00
_cell.angle_gamma   90.00
#
_symmetry.space_group_name_H-M   'P 1'
#
loop_
_entity.id
_entity.type
_entity.pdbx_description
1 polymer ?
#
loop_
_entity_poly.entity_id
_entity_poly.type
_entity_poly.pdbx_seq_one_letter_code
_entity_poly.pdbx_strand_id
1 'polypeptide(L)'
;MKKILDIFSFLLVLANIVVCCLFYFTTDKVAIPKHWTTVGQMDAYGETWLILLLAGISLLVYVIMVVSEKHHVVNLPFKVKHEPSARPYVDLMLAWSNFLVMSILLYVDMAVAQYVGLNMMVFYALIVVLFIADFYYTRKIYLCGRK
;
A
#
# COMPACT_ATOMS: atom_id res chain seq x y z
N MET A 1 2.51 -13.04 13.86
CA MET A 1 2.91 -11.82 13.13
C MET A 1 2.06 -11.61 11.87
N LYS A 2 1.94 -12.57 10.94
CA LYS A 2 1.11 -12.47 9.74
C LYS A 2 -0.33 -11.98 10.04
N LYS A 3 -1.10 -12.70 10.88
CA LYS A 3 -2.48 -12.33 11.23
C LYS A 3 -2.65 -10.88 11.73
N ILE A 4 -1.65 -10.37 12.43
CA ILE A 4 -1.65 -8.98 12.91
C ILE A 4 -1.53 -8.01 11.74
N LEU A 5 -0.62 -8.28 10.80
CA LEU A 5 -0.46 -7.47 9.59
C LEU A 5 -1.72 -7.49 8.73
N ASP A 6 -2.35 -8.66 8.58
CA ASP A 6 -3.60 -8.80 7.81
C ASP A 6 -4.72 -7.95 8.41
N ILE A 7 -4.87 -7.98 9.75
CA ILE A 7 -5.84 -7.16 10.47
C ILE A 7 -5.55 -5.66 10.27
N PHE A 8 -4.29 -5.25 10.42
CA PHE A 8 -3.91 -3.84 10.22
C PHE A 8 -4.12 -3.39 8.77
N SER A 9 -3.78 -4.23 7.78
CA SER A 9 -4.04 -3.92 6.36
C SER A 9 -5.53 -3.74 6.09
N PHE A 10 -6.37 -4.59 6.68
CA PHE A 10 -7.82 -4.45 6.58
C PHE A 10 -8.33 -3.16 7.23
N LEU A 11 -7.84 -2.82 8.41
CA LEU A 11 -8.21 -1.56 9.07
C LEU A 11 -7.75 -0.34 8.29
N LEU A 12 -6.57 -0.40 7.66
CA LEU A 12 -6.04 0.68 6.83
C LEU A 12 -6.89 0.91 5.57
N VAL A 13 -7.32 -0.15 4.86
CA VAL A 13 -8.20 0.03 3.69
C VAL A 13 -9.58 0.55 4.09
N LEU A 14 -10.12 0.13 5.24
CA LEU A 14 -11.35 0.70 5.76
C LEU A 14 -11.18 2.19 6.09
N ALA A 15 -10.10 2.55 6.79
CA ALA A 15 -9.79 3.95 7.11
C ALA A 15 -9.65 4.79 5.84
N ASN A 16 -9.01 4.25 4.81
CA ASN A 16 -8.85 4.88 3.51
C ASN A 16 -10.22 5.19 2.87
N ILE A 17 -11.10 4.20 2.77
CA ILE A 17 -12.46 4.37 2.22
C ILE A 17 -13.23 5.41 3.04
N VAL A 18 -13.17 5.32 4.37
CA VAL A 18 -13.86 6.28 5.26
C VAL A 18 -13.34 7.70 5.06
N VAL A 19 -12.03 7.90 5.01
CA VAL A 19 -11.41 9.23 4.77
C VAL A 19 -11.89 9.82 3.45
N CYS A 20 -11.84 9.04 2.36
CA CYS A 20 -12.25 9.50 1.04
C CYS A 20 -13.76 9.81 0.97
N CYS A 21 -14.61 8.94 1.53
CA CYS A 21 -16.06 9.15 1.57
C CYS A 21 -16.43 10.33 2.44
N LEU A 22 -15.88 10.43 3.66
CA LEU A 22 -16.14 11.59 4.54
C LEU A 22 -15.75 12.88 3.85
N PHE A 23 -14.54 12.94 3.28
CA PHE A 23 -14.11 14.14 2.57
C PHE A 23 -15.10 14.48 1.44
N TYR A 24 -15.46 13.53 0.57
CA TYR A 24 -16.34 13.79 -0.56
C TYR A 24 -17.71 14.34 -0.16
N PHE A 25 -18.32 13.74 0.89
CA PHE A 25 -19.68 14.14 1.34
C PHE A 25 -19.73 15.34 2.25
N THR A 26 -18.60 15.75 2.86
CA THR A 26 -18.57 16.86 3.81
C THR A 26 -17.81 18.09 3.31
N THR A 27 -17.13 17.99 2.15
CA THR A 27 -16.32 19.09 1.64
C THR A 27 -17.13 20.01 0.74
N ASP A 28 -16.91 21.32 0.89
CA ASP A 28 -17.37 22.34 -0.06
C ASP A 28 -16.32 22.65 -1.13
N LYS A 29 -15.19 21.93 -1.13
CA LYS A 29 -14.10 22.16 -2.08
C LYS A 29 -14.46 21.66 -3.46
N VAL A 30 -14.27 22.49 -4.46
CA VAL A 30 -14.53 22.17 -5.87
C VAL A 30 -13.37 21.40 -6.49
N ALA A 31 -12.16 21.52 -5.93
CA ALA A 31 -10.96 20.92 -6.49
C ALA A 31 -10.05 20.33 -5.39
N ILE A 32 -9.41 19.23 -5.72
CA ILE A 32 -8.43 18.52 -4.88
C ILE A 32 -7.05 18.52 -5.55
N PRO A 33 -5.96 18.46 -4.77
CA PRO A 33 -4.62 18.27 -5.31
C PRO A 33 -4.54 16.94 -6.07
N LYS A 34 -3.97 16.95 -7.27
CA LYS A 34 -3.70 15.74 -8.06
C LYS A 34 -2.23 15.54 -8.40
N HIS A 35 -1.42 16.57 -8.19
CA HIS A 35 0.02 16.51 -8.41
C HIS A 35 0.76 17.37 -7.40
N TRP A 36 1.97 16.92 -7.03
CA TRP A 36 2.90 17.62 -6.15
C TRP A 36 4.28 17.64 -6.78
N THR A 37 4.98 18.74 -6.61
CA THR A 37 6.40 18.85 -6.96
C THR A 37 7.25 17.92 -6.08
N THR A 38 8.51 17.72 -6.44
CA THR A 38 9.49 16.95 -5.67
C THR A 38 9.73 17.48 -4.26
N VAL A 39 9.37 18.74 -3.99
CA VAL A 39 9.45 19.38 -2.67
C VAL A 39 8.12 19.35 -1.91
N GLY A 40 7.08 18.70 -2.45
CA GLY A 40 5.78 18.54 -1.79
C GLY A 40 4.82 19.74 -1.96
N GLN A 41 5.08 20.66 -2.88
CA GLN A 41 4.17 21.74 -3.22
C GLN A 41 3.12 21.27 -4.23
N MET A 42 1.86 21.64 -4.01
CA MET A 42 0.76 21.35 -4.92
C MET A 42 0.86 22.26 -6.16
N ASP A 43 0.89 21.67 -7.34
CA ASP A 43 1.02 22.39 -8.61
C ASP A 43 -0.06 22.05 -9.65
N ALA A 44 -0.89 21.05 -9.38
CA ALA A 44 -2.05 20.76 -10.21
C ALA A 44 -3.24 20.29 -9.36
N TYR A 45 -4.45 20.63 -9.84
CA TYR A 45 -5.71 20.31 -9.18
C TYR A 45 -6.61 19.51 -10.10
N GLY A 46 -7.48 18.71 -9.51
CA GLY A 46 -8.49 17.90 -10.19
C GLY A 46 -9.85 18.02 -9.53
N GLU A 47 -10.85 17.42 -10.12
CA GLU A 47 -12.22 17.42 -9.60
C GLU A 47 -12.32 16.58 -8.32
N THR A 48 -13.19 17.01 -7.41
CA THR A 48 -13.33 16.38 -6.07
C THR A 48 -13.76 14.92 -6.12
N TRP A 49 -14.54 14.51 -7.12
CA TRP A 49 -14.97 13.11 -7.26
C TRP A 49 -13.81 12.12 -7.47
N LEU A 50 -12.64 12.62 -7.93
CA LEU A 50 -11.44 11.77 -8.10
C LEU A 50 -11.00 11.10 -6.79
N ILE A 51 -11.37 11.66 -5.63
CA ILE A 51 -11.07 11.02 -4.34
C ILE A 51 -11.82 9.70 -4.16
N LEU A 52 -13.02 9.56 -4.70
CA LEU A 52 -13.77 8.29 -4.69
C LEU A 52 -13.11 7.26 -5.61
N LEU A 53 -12.50 7.71 -6.71
CA LEU A 53 -11.71 6.82 -7.57
C LEU A 53 -10.48 6.29 -6.82
N LEU A 54 -9.80 7.13 -6.02
CA LEU A 54 -8.68 6.69 -5.19
C LEU A 54 -9.11 5.65 -4.14
N ALA A 55 -10.27 5.85 -3.49
CA ALA A 55 -10.86 4.84 -2.61
C ALA A 55 -11.12 3.50 -3.33
N GLY A 56 -11.64 3.56 -4.55
CA GLY A 56 -11.86 2.39 -5.40
C GLY A 56 -10.56 1.68 -5.78
N ILE A 57 -9.53 2.43 -6.13
CA ILE A 57 -8.18 1.91 -6.43
C ILE A 57 -7.59 1.24 -5.19
N SER A 58 -7.68 1.87 -4.01
CA SER A 58 -7.17 1.31 -2.75
C SER A 58 -7.86 0.00 -2.40
N LEU A 59 -9.18 -0.09 -2.57
CA LEU A 59 -9.93 -1.32 -2.37
C LEU A 59 -9.51 -2.41 -3.38
N LEU A 60 -9.37 -2.05 -4.65
CA LEU A 60 -8.94 -2.98 -5.70
C LEU A 60 -7.55 -3.55 -5.42
N VAL A 61 -6.58 -2.68 -5.07
CA VAL A 61 -5.22 -3.09 -4.72
C VAL A 61 -5.25 -4.01 -3.50
N TYR A 62 -6.01 -3.67 -2.45
CA TYR A 62 -6.17 -4.53 -1.28
C TYR A 62 -6.69 -5.93 -1.65
N VAL A 63 -7.74 -6.01 -2.48
CA VAL A 63 -8.30 -7.30 -2.92
C VAL A 63 -7.27 -8.11 -3.72
N ILE A 64 -6.54 -7.48 -4.63
CA ILE A 64 -5.46 -8.13 -5.39
C ILE A 64 -4.40 -8.69 -4.45
N MET A 65 -3.97 -7.92 -3.43
CA MET A 65 -2.97 -8.36 -2.46
C MET A 65 -3.47 -9.55 -1.63
N VAL A 66 -4.72 -9.50 -1.14
CA VAL A 66 -5.34 -10.62 -0.38
C VAL A 66 -5.47 -11.87 -1.24
N VAL A 67 -5.87 -11.73 -2.51
CA VAL A 67 -5.95 -12.88 -3.45
C VAL A 67 -4.57 -13.45 -3.71
N SER A 68 -3.56 -12.59 -3.96
CA SER A 68 -2.18 -13.01 -4.17
C SER A 68 -1.64 -13.76 -2.95
N GLU A 69 -1.93 -13.28 -1.75
CA GLU A 69 -1.55 -13.93 -0.50
C GLU A 69 -2.23 -15.31 -0.32
N LYS A 70 -3.53 -15.39 -0.57
CA LYS A 70 -4.28 -16.65 -0.48
C LYS A 70 -3.76 -17.72 -1.42
N HIS A 71 -3.33 -17.33 -2.61
CA HIS A 71 -2.80 -18.24 -3.62
C HIS A 71 -1.27 -18.33 -3.62
N HIS A 72 -0.58 -17.65 -2.70
CA HIS A 72 0.89 -17.56 -2.61
C HIS A 72 1.54 -17.11 -3.92
N VAL A 73 0.84 -16.27 -4.67
CA VAL A 73 1.31 -15.76 -5.96
C VAL A 73 2.31 -14.63 -5.72
N VAL A 74 3.56 -14.88 -6.08
CA VAL A 74 4.64 -13.91 -6.03
C VAL A 74 5.51 -14.04 -7.26
N ASN A 75 5.86 -12.91 -7.86
CA ASN A 75 6.78 -12.90 -8.99
C ASN A 75 8.23 -12.78 -8.48
N LEU A 76 8.91 -13.92 -8.37
CA LEU A 76 10.29 -14.00 -7.92
C LEU A 76 11.24 -14.09 -9.13
N PRO A 77 12.42 -13.45 -9.08
CA PRO A 77 13.42 -13.51 -10.16
C PRO A 77 14.15 -14.85 -10.26
N PHE A 78 13.72 -15.86 -9.48
CA PHE A 78 14.31 -17.20 -9.41
C PHE A 78 13.26 -18.27 -9.15
N LYS A 79 13.57 -19.52 -9.47
CA LYS A 79 12.70 -20.67 -9.16
C LYS A 79 12.97 -21.17 -7.73
N VAL A 80 11.89 -21.35 -6.96
CA VAL A 80 11.93 -21.95 -5.63
C VAL A 80 11.92 -23.48 -5.80
N LYS A 81 12.99 -24.17 -5.38
CA LYS A 81 13.11 -25.64 -5.48
C LYS A 81 12.34 -26.36 -4.37
N HIS A 82 12.34 -25.80 -3.16
CA HIS A 82 11.68 -26.38 -1.99
C HIS A 82 10.61 -25.43 -1.46
N GLU A 83 9.41 -25.48 -2.05
CA GLU A 83 8.29 -24.60 -1.71
C GLU A 83 7.85 -24.65 -0.24
N PRO A 84 7.76 -25.85 0.43
CA PRO A 84 7.27 -25.88 1.81
C PRO A 84 8.12 -25.07 2.79
N SER A 85 9.43 -25.00 2.63
CA SER A 85 10.32 -24.22 3.51
C SER A 85 10.31 -22.72 3.18
N ALA A 86 10.03 -22.35 1.94
CA ALA A 86 9.96 -20.97 1.49
C ALA A 86 8.61 -20.31 1.79
N ARG A 87 7.51 -21.07 1.82
CA ARG A 87 6.13 -20.61 1.95
C ARG A 87 5.89 -19.64 3.13
N PRO A 88 6.37 -19.89 4.36
CA PRO A 88 6.17 -18.97 5.46
C PRO A 88 6.77 -17.58 5.23
N TYR A 89 7.87 -17.51 4.48
CA TYR A 89 8.51 -16.24 4.12
C TYR A 89 7.78 -15.52 2.99
N VAL A 90 7.20 -16.27 2.03
CA VAL A 90 6.30 -15.72 0.99
C VAL A 90 5.07 -15.08 1.65
N ASP A 91 4.42 -15.79 2.58
CA ASP A 91 3.27 -15.29 3.30
C ASP A 91 3.57 -14.01 4.09
N LEU A 92 4.73 -13.96 4.76
CA LEU A 92 5.15 -12.77 5.50
C LEU A 92 5.52 -11.60 4.57
N MET A 93 6.15 -11.87 3.44
CA MET A 93 6.48 -10.86 2.44
C MET A 93 5.20 -10.19 1.94
N LEU A 94 4.23 -10.99 1.49
CA LEU A 94 2.96 -10.48 0.97
C LEU A 94 2.17 -9.70 2.03
N ALA A 95 2.14 -10.18 3.29
CA ALA A 95 1.46 -9.49 4.38
C ALA A 95 2.14 -8.14 4.72
N TRP A 96 3.47 -8.07 4.74
CA TRP A 96 4.21 -6.82 4.93
C TRP A 96 4.00 -5.86 3.75
N SER A 97 4.08 -6.35 2.51
CA SER A 97 3.85 -5.54 1.32
C SER A 97 2.43 -4.97 1.33
N ASN A 98 1.41 -5.78 1.66
CA ASN A 98 0.03 -5.32 1.77
C ASN A 98 -0.11 -4.21 2.83
N PHE A 99 0.42 -4.42 4.04
CA PHE A 99 0.38 -3.44 5.12
C PHE A 99 1.04 -2.11 4.73
N LEU A 100 2.23 -2.17 4.12
CA LEU A 100 2.97 -0.96 3.72
C LEU A 100 2.31 -0.25 2.55
N VAL A 101 1.81 -0.98 1.56
CA VAL A 101 1.08 -0.39 0.43
C VAL A 101 -0.19 0.30 0.92
N MET A 102 -0.99 -0.33 1.81
CA MET A 102 -2.18 0.31 2.37
C MET A 102 -1.83 1.54 3.22
N SER A 103 -0.70 1.52 3.93
CA SER A 103 -0.21 2.69 4.69
C SER A 103 0.17 3.86 3.77
N ILE A 104 0.83 3.56 2.64
CA ILE A 104 1.20 4.57 1.63
C ILE A 104 -0.06 5.18 1.01
N LEU A 105 -1.02 4.34 0.60
CA LEU A 105 -2.28 4.80 0.00
C LEU A 105 -3.06 5.68 0.98
N LEU A 106 -3.21 5.26 2.24
CA LEU A 106 -3.88 6.09 3.25
C LEU A 106 -3.19 7.44 3.44
N TYR A 107 -1.85 7.46 3.49
CA TYR A 107 -1.10 8.71 3.63
C TYR A 107 -1.33 9.65 2.43
N VAL A 108 -1.31 9.11 1.21
CA VAL A 108 -1.58 9.87 -0.01
C VAL A 108 -3.02 10.40 0.00
N ASP A 109 -4.01 9.58 0.34
CA ASP A 109 -5.41 9.99 0.31
C ASP A 109 -5.74 11.02 1.40
N MET A 110 -5.09 10.94 2.57
CA MET A 110 -5.17 12.00 3.58
C MET A 110 -4.55 13.32 3.09
N ALA A 111 -3.48 13.24 2.28
CA ALA A 111 -2.87 14.42 1.68
C ALA A 111 -3.74 15.02 0.56
N VAL A 112 -4.37 14.17 -0.27
CA VAL A 112 -5.35 14.58 -1.30
C VAL A 112 -6.56 15.22 -0.66
N ALA A 113 -7.07 14.66 0.44
CA ALA A 113 -8.14 15.23 1.25
C ALA A 113 -7.72 16.52 1.99
N GLN A 114 -6.43 16.87 1.93
CA GLN A 114 -5.85 18.03 2.62
C GLN A 114 -6.02 18.00 4.16
N TYR A 115 -6.18 16.79 4.74
CA TYR A 115 -6.14 16.62 6.19
C TYR A 115 -4.72 16.69 6.73
N VAL A 116 -3.74 16.31 5.90
CA VAL A 116 -2.30 16.43 6.20
C VAL A 116 -1.58 17.03 5.01
N GLY A 117 -0.45 17.69 5.24
CA GLY A 117 0.47 18.06 4.16
C GLY A 117 1.26 16.85 3.65
N LEU A 118 1.43 16.70 2.34
CA LEU A 118 2.29 15.67 1.79
C LEU A 118 3.76 16.01 2.06
N ASN A 119 4.36 15.28 3.00
CA ASN A 119 5.79 15.37 3.25
C ASN A 119 6.51 14.32 2.38
N MET A 120 7.25 14.78 1.38
CA MET A 120 7.94 13.90 0.43
C MET A 120 8.99 13.00 1.12
N MET A 121 9.62 13.45 2.22
CA MET A 121 10.54 12.59 2.97
C MET A 121 9.83 11.41 3.62
N VAL A 122 8.66 11.63 4.21
CA VAL A 122 7.83 10.56 4.79
C VAL A 122 7.36 9.61 3.70
N PHE A 123 6.90 10.14 2.57
CA PHE A 123 6.47 9.33 1.43
C PHE A 123 7.59 8.44 0.90
N TYR A 124 8.78 9.01 0.63
CA TYR A 124 9.92 8.23 0.18
C TYR A 124 10.43 7.24 1.24
N ALA A 125 10.40 7.59 2.52
CA ALA A 125 10.77 6.68 3.59
C ALA A 125 9.87 5.44 3.62
N LEU A 126 8.56 5.59 3.45
CA LEU A 126 7.63 4.46 3.36
C LEU A 126 7.93 3.55 2.16
N ILE A 127 8.22 4.14 1.00
CA ILE A 127 8.63 3.39 -0.21
C ILE A 127 9.94 2.63 0.04
N VAL A 128 10.93 3.27 0.65
CA VAL A 128 12.21 2.63 0.97
C VAL A 128 12.01 1.46 1.94
N VAL A 129 11.17 1.63 2.96
CA VAL A 129 10.84 0.55 3.92
C VAL A 129 10.17 -0.62 3.20
N LEU A 130 9.24 -0.36 2.26
CA LEU A 130 8.62 -1.39 1.42
C LEU A 130 9.67 -2.19 0.65
N PHE A 131 10.59 -1.51 -0.06
CA PHE A 131 11.64 -2.20 -0.80
C PHE A 131 12.60 -2.99 0.12
N ILE A 132 12.97 -2.44 1.27
CA ILE A 132 13.82 -3.15 2.25
C ILE A 132 13.12 -4.43 2.72
N ALA A 133 11.83 -4.38 3.04
CA ALA A 133 11.06 -5.55 3.44
C ALA A 133 11.02 -6.61 2.33
N ASP A 134 10.70 -6.19 1.09
CA ASP A 134 10.64 -7.09 -0.05
C ASP A 134 11.99 -7.73 -0.36
N PHE A 135 13.09 -6.97 -0.34
CA PHE A 135 14.45 -7.52 -0.52
C PHE A 135 14.84 -8.49 0.59
N TYR A 136 14.53 -8.16 1.85
CA TYR A 136 14.82 -9.03 2.98
C TYR A 136 14.12 -10.38 2.84
N TYR A 137 12.80 -10.38 2.58
CA TYR A 137 12.05 -11.63 2.43
C TYR A 137 12.40 -12.38 1.14
N THR A 138 12.62 -11.70 0.03
CA THR A 138 13.12 -12.30 -1.22
C THR A 138 14.42 -13.07 -0.99
N ARG A 139 15.37 -12.47 -0.25
CA ARG A 139 16.61 -13.15 0.15
C ARG A 139 16.34 -14.38 1.03
N LYS A 140 15.42 -14.27 2.00
CA LYS A 140 15.04 -15.41 2.87
C LYS A 140 14.43 -16.56 2.06
N ILE A 141 13.50 -16.24 1.15
CA ILE A 141 12.87 -17.21 0.24
C ILE A 141 13.94 -17.92 -0.60
N TYR A 142 14.89 -17.17 -1.17
CA TYR A 142 15.99 -17.73 -1.95
C TYR A 142 16.84 -18.71 -1.15
N LEU A 143 17.26 -18.32 0.07
CA LEU A 143 18.12 -19.15 0.92
C LEU A 143 17.41 -20.42 1.42
N CYS A 144 16.13 -20.33 1.77
CA CYS A 144 15.34 -21.48 2.25
C CYS A 144 14.87 -22.38 1.11
N GLY A 145 14.54 -21.80 -0.04
CA GLY A 145 14.06 -22.54 -1.21
C GLY A 145 15.16 -23.25 -2.01
N ARG A 146 16.44 -23.05 -1.68
CA ARG A 146 17.58 -23.65 -2.35
C ARG A 146 18.00 -25.00 -1.74
N LYS A 147 17.67 -25.22 -0.46
CA LYS A 147 17.94 -26.47 0.25
C LYS A 147 16.94 -27.52 -0.12
#